data_a892d3fa81bfabb7b9f0f21106e12b2b
#
_entry.id   a892d3fa81bfabb7b9f0f21106e12b2b
#
_cell.length_a   1.000
_cell.length_b   1.000
_cell.length_c   1.000
_cell.angle_alpha   90.00
_cell.angle_beta   90.00
_cell.angle_gamma   90.00
#
_symmetry.space_group_name_H-M   'P 1'
#
loop_
_entity.id
_entity.type
_entity.pdbx_description
1 polymer ?
#
loop_
_entity_poly.entity_id
_entity_poly.type
_entity_poly.pdbx_seq_one_letter_code
_entity_poly.pdbx_strand_id
1 'polypeptide(L)'
;MIDDTTKQNKSQPKEKIDLARMTLEGKTKGWKRILPFLGPAFIASVAYIDPGNFATNIAAGSQYGYLLLWVIALSNLMAVLIQSLSAKLGIATGKNLPEVAREHFPKSVSIGLWIQGELVIMATDLAEFIGAALGMNLLFGIPLVPAALITAVLSFAILAIQQRGFRPLEIVITGMVLIVVLAFGIQVFYAEPEISPLLAGLFEPKFQGVDSILLAAGILGATVMPHAIYLHSALTQNRVIGATENERKKIFRFEFIDIVIAMLIAGAINASMLIVAAALFFKNGLNIEDLDVAYQQFDHLIGPVSAILFGVGLLIAGLSSSSVGTMSGDIIMQGFTKMHIPLYIRRLVTMIPPIVLIALGINPTYALVMSQVALSFGIAFALVPLIMFTSNKKIMGGMVNHKVTTSVAWGISVIIIALNLFILYDTFWG
;
A
#
# COMPACT_ATOMS: atom_id res chain seq x y z
N MET A 1 -2.12 -14.51 -33.89
CA MET A 1 -1.50 -14.46 -32.55
C MET A 1 -0.55 -13.24 -32.41
N ILE A 2 -0.82 -12.12 -33.10
CA ILE A 2 0.07 -10.92 -33.17
C ILE A 2 -0.71 -9.63 -32.75
N ASP A 3 -1.99 -9.74 -32.37
CA ASP A 3 -2.86 -8.55 -32.27
C ASP A 3 -3.14 -8.05 -30.83
N ASP A 4 -2.74 -8.78 -29.80
CA ASP A 4 -3.05 -8.40 -28.40
C ASP A 4 -1.95 -7.55 -27.73
N THR A 5 -0.71 -7.65 -28.21
CA THR A 5 0.42 -6.84 -27.72
C THR A 5 0.37 -5.38 -28.17
N THR A 6 -0.38 -5.09 -29.25
CA THR A 6 -0.53 -3.74 -29.81
C THR A 6 -1.57 -2.90 -29.08
N LYS A 7 -2.52 -3.49 -28.36
CA LYS A 7 -3.59 -2.76 -27.66
C LYS A 7 -3.14 -2.18 -26.31
N GLN A 8 -2.28 -2.87 -25.59
CA GLN A 8 -1.79 -2.40 -24.26
C GLN A 8 -0.70 -1.33 -24.37
N ASN A 9 0.03 -1.27 -25.46
CA ASN A 9 1.09 -0.26 -25.68
C ASN A 9 0.55 1.13 -26.08
N LYS A 10 -0.77 1.28 -26.28
CA LYS A 10 -1.42 2.56 -26.63
C LYS A 10 -1.57 3.54 -25.47
N SER A 11 -1.36 3.12 -24.21
CA SER A 11 -1.56 3.94 -23.01
C SER A 11 -0.34 4.78 -22.60
N GLN A 12 0.84 4.53 -23.18
CA GLN A 12 2.04 5.31 -22.87
C GLN A 12 2.39 6.29 -24.01
N PRO A 13 2.85 7.50 -23.68
CA PRO A 13 3.35 8.44 -24.68
C PRO A 13 4.52 7.83 -25.44
N LYS A 14 4.50 7.89 -26.77
CA LYS A 14 5.60 7.44 -27.62
C LYS A 14 6.97 7.97 -27.14
N GLU A 15 7.01 9.20 -26.71
CA GLU A 15 8.20 9.85 -26.15
C GLU A 15 8.84 9.12 -24.95
N LYS A 16 8.03 8.57 -24.01
CA LYS A 16 8.57 7.79 -22.88
C LYS A 16 9.14 6.44 -23.34
N ILE A 17 8.49 5.80 -24.28
CA ILE A 17 8.97 4.52 -24.85
C ILE A 17 10.27 4.73 -25.63
N ASP A 18 10.35 5.80 -26.43
CA ASP A 18 11.57 6.14 -27.18
C ASP A 18 12.72 6.49 -26.25
N LEU A 19 12.47 7.26 -25.19
CA LEU A 19 13.46 7.59 -24.16
C LEU A 19 13.93 6.34 -23.40
N ALA A 20 13.02 5.40 -23.10
CA ALA A 20 13.38 4.13 -22.47
C ALA A 20 14.30 3.30 -23.39
N ARG A 21 13.98 3.20 -24.68
CA ARG A 21 14.82 2.50 -25.67
C ARG A 21 16.19 3.14 -25.79
N MET A 22 16.25 4.47 -25.91
CA MET A 22 17.52 5.24 -25.93
C MET A 22 18.36 4.97 -24.68
N THR A 23 17.70 4.80 -23.52
CA THR A 23 18.38 4.49 -22.27
C THR A 23 18.94 3.06 -22.28
N LEU A 24 18.20 2.09 -22.76
CA LEU A 24 18.65 0.70 -22.86
C LEU A 24 19.82 0.57 -23.84
N GLU A 25 19.83 1.37 -24.92
CA GLU A 25 20.91 1.48 -25.90
C GLU A 25 22.13 2.28 -25.39
N GLY A 26 22.05 2.86 -24.20
CA GLY A 26 23.14 3.65 -23.59
C GLY A 26 23.30 5.08 -24.15
N LYS A 27 22.33 5.57 -24.91
CA LYS A 27 22.36 6.91 -25.53
C LYS A 27 22.00 8.06 -24.60
N THR A 28 21.43 7.78 -23.42
CA THR A 28 21.05 8.77 -22.40
C THR A 28 22.09 8.86 -21.28
N LYS A 29 22.25 10.05 -20.66
CA LYS A 29 23.21 10.30 -19.56
C LYS A 29 22.52 10.93 -18.35
N GLY A 30 23.13 10.76 -17.17
CA GLY A 30 22.67 11.38 -15.93
C GLY A 30 21.30 10.86 -15.46
N TRP A 31 20.57 11.70 -14.73
CA TRP A 31 19.28 11.37 -14.13
C TRP A 31 18.15 11.11 -15.15
N LYS A 32 18.27 11.64 -16.39
CA LYS A 32 17.33 11.40 -17.49
C LYS A 32 17.17 9.92 -17.85
N ARG A 33 18.15 9.07 -17.45
CA ARG A 33 18.10 7.60 -17.66
C ARG A 33 17.04 6.94 -16.81
N ILE A 34 16.69 7.48 -15.65
CA ILE A 34 15.76 6.87 -14.68
C ILE A 34 14.32 7.25 -15.01
N LEU A 35 14.07 8.47 -15.50
CA LEU A 35 12.74 9.02 -15.74
C LEU A 35 11.73 8.11 -16.47
N PRO A 36 12.11 7.38 -17.54
CA PRO A 36 11.15 6.51 -18.23
C PRO A 36 10.66 5.34 -17.38
N PHE A 37 11.42 4.94 -16.37
CA PHE A 37 11.16 3.78 -15.52
C PHE A 37 10.45 4.16 -14.22
N LEU A 38 10.48 5.44 -13.82
CA LEU A 38 9.78 5.92 -12.63
C LEU A 38 8.25 5.84 -12.82
N GLY A 39 7.57 5.43 -11.74
CA GLY A 39 6.11 5.51 -11.60
C GLY A 39 5.42 4.23 -11.15
N PRO A 40 5.78 3.00 -11.59
CA PRO A 40 5.09 1.79 -11.10
C PRO A 40 5.17 1.63 -9.60
N ALA A 41 6.37 1.76 -9.02
CA ALA A 41 6.58 1.68 -7.60
C ALA A 41 5.91 2.85 -6.86
N PHE A 42 5.90 4.05 -7.46
CA PHE A 42 5.22 5.20 -6.88
C PHE A 42 3.70 4.98 -6.76
N ILE A 43 3.06 4.39 -7.80
CA ILE A 43 1.64 4.04 -7.73
C ILE A 43 1.40 2.93 -6.70
N ALA A 44 2.24 1.89 -6.69
CA ALA A 44 2.12 0.82 -5.71
C ALA A 44 2.31 1.36 -4.27
N SER A 45 3.17 2.38 -4.07
CA SER A 45 3.43 2.96 -2.75
C SER A 45 2.25 3.72 -2.16
N VAL A 46 1.28 4.14 -2.97
CA VAL A 46 0.06 4.79 -2.48
C VAL A 46 -0.75 3.86 -1.58
N ALA A 47 -0.74 2.55 -1.86
CA ALA A 47 -1.34 1.56 -0.99
C ALA A 47 -0.76 1.59 0.44
N TYR A 48 0.48 2.04 0.61
CA TYR A 48 1.18 2.14 1.90
C TYR A 48 0.88 3.44 2.68
N ILE A 49 0.04 4.30 2.11
CA ILE A 49 -0.38 5.58 2.69
C ILE A 49 -1.91 5.59 2.71
N ASP A 50 -2.49 4.62 3.39
CA ASP A 50 -3.93 4.42 3.49
C ASP A 50 -4.49 4.85 4.86
N PRO A 51 -5.80 5.00 5.02
CA PRO A 51 -6.42 5.35 6.29
C PRO A 51 -6.15 4.34 7.43
N GLY A 52 -5.89 3.08 7.10
CA GLY A 52 -5.53 2.07 8.09
C GLY A 52 -4.18 2.36 8.75
N ASN A 53 -3.21 2.86 7.97
CA ASN A 53 -1.94 3.36 8.51
C ASN A 53 -2.14 4.56 9.44
N PHE A 54 -3.09 5.47 9.15
CA PHE A 54 -3.44 6.56 10.06
C PHE A 54 -3.90 6.02 11.41
N ALA A 55 -4.86 5.10 11.41
CA ALA A 55 -5.41 4.55 12.64
C ALA A 55 -4.34 3.81 13.47
N THR A 56 -3.58 2.89 12.86
CA THR A 56 -2.58 2.09 13.58
C THR A 56 -1.40 2.92 14.07
N ASN A 57 -0.89 3.87 13.26
CA ASN A 57 0.27 4.67 13.63
C ASN A 57 -0.08 5.73 14.70
N ILE A 58 -1.27 6.35 14.63
CA ILE A 58 -1.74 7.29 15.65
C ILE A 58 -1.98 6.56 16.97
N ALA A 59 -2.66 5.41 16.97
CA ALA A 59 -2.87 4.60 18.15
C ALA A 59 -1.52 4.16 18.77
N ALA A 60 -0.61 3.63 17.97
CA ALA A 60 0.71 3.21 18.43
C ALA A 60 1.52 4.36 19.05
N GLY A 61 1.55 5.53 18.39
CA GLY A 61 2.25 6.71 18.85
C GLY A 61 1.63 7.28 20.14
N SER A 62 0.31 7.31 20.25
CA SER A 62 -0.38 7.85 21.44
C SER A 62 -0.27 6.92 22.66
N GLN A 63 -0.27 5.60 22.46
CA GLN A 63 -0.24 4.62 23.56
C GLN A 63 1.19 4.29 24.02
N TYR A 64 2.13 4.19 23.09
CA TYR A 64 3.48 3.69 23.35
C TYR A 64 4.60 4.68 23.02
N GLY A 65 4.25 5.91 22.66
CA GLY A 65 5.25 6.90 22.25
C GLY A 65 6.02 6.42 21.02
N TYR A 66 7.34 6.52 21.06
CA TYR A 66 8.19 6.10 19.95
C TYR A 66 8.51 4.60 19.93
N LEU A 67 8.01 3.80 20.89
CA LEU A 67 8.38 2.39 21.11
C LEU A 67 8.28 1.53 19.86
N LEU A 68 7.26 1.74 19.01
CA LEU A 68 6.98 0.93 17.82
C LEU A 68 7.53 1.54 16.51
N LEU A 69 8.33 2.60 16.58
CA LEU A 69 8.91 3.23 15.38
C LEU A 69 9.82 2.27 14.59
N TRP A 70 10.54 1.39 15.28
CA TRP A 70 11.35 0.35 14.64
C TRP A 70 10.50 -0.64 13.82
N VAL A 71 9.24 -0.88 14.22
CA VAL A 71 8.31 -1.75 13.48
C VAL A 71 7.99 -1.11 12.14
N ILE A 72 7.70 0.19 12.10
CA ILE A 72 7.46 0.93 10.84
C ILE A 72 8.69 0.85 9.93
N ALA A 73 9.89 1.11 10.48
CA ALA A 73 11.12 1.05 9.70
C ALA A 73 11.39 -0.36 9.15
N LEU A 74 11.23 -1.40 9.97
CA LEU A 74 11.42 -2.79 9.55
C LEU A 74 10.36 -3.22 8.53
N SER A 75 9.09 -2.90 8.76
CA SER A 75 8.00 -3.19 7.82
C SER A 75 8.23 -2.52 6.45
N ASN A 76 8.75 -1.30 6.47
CA ASN A 76 9.08 -0.59 5.23
C ASN A 76 10.27 -1.24 4.49
N LEU A 77 11.29 -1.72 5.19
CA LEU A 77 12.38 -2.49 4.59
C LEU A 77 11.89 -3.82 4.01
N MET A 78 10.97 -4.50 4.71
CA MET A 78 10.31 -5.70 4.18
C MET A 78 9.53 -5.37 2.91
N ALA A 79 8.80 -4.24 2.90
CA ALA A 79 8.06 -3.77 1.74
C ALA A 79 8.97 -3.50 0.52
N VAL A 80 10.13 -2.87 0.71
CA VAL A 80 11.13 -2.67 -0.36
C VAL A 80 11.53 -4.00 -0.99
N LEU A 81 11.83 -5.02 -0.17
CA LEU A 81 12.20 -6.34 -0.68
C LEU A 81 11.04 -6.99 -1.43
N ILE A 82 9.85 -7.03 -0.83
CA ILE A 82 8.67 -7.68 -1.40
C ILE A 82 8.26 -7.02 -2.73
N GLN A 83 8.23 -5.69 -2.76
CA GLN A 83 7.91 -4.95 -4.00
C GLN A 83 8.98 -5.15 -5.07
N SER A 84 10.26 -5.30 -4.67
CA SER A 84 11.33 -5.65 -5.61
C SER A 84 11.14 -7.04 -6.23
N LEU A 85 10.70 -8.03 -5.44
CA LEU A 85 10.38 -9.36 -5.95
C LEU A 85 9.16 -9.33 -6.89
N SER A 86 8.13 -8.56 -6.54
CA SER A 86 6.92 -8.40 -7.34
C SER A 86 7.22 -7.75 -8.70
N ALA A 87 7.92 -6.63 -8.72
CA ALA A 87 8.35 -5.96 -9.95
C ALA A 87 9.24 -6.86 -10.81
N LYS A 88 10.19 -7.55 -10.16
CA LYS A 88 11.11 -8.49 -10.82
C LYS A 88 10.36 -9.61 -11.52
N LEU A 89 9.29 -10.16 -10.92
CA LEU A 89 8.44 -11.18 -11.53
C LEU A 89 7.82 -10.64 -12.82
N GLY A 90 7.18 -9.47 -12.77
CA GLY A 90 6.55 -8.84 -13.93
C GLY A 90 7.54 -8.58 -15.07
N ILE A 91 8.72 -8.02 -14.76
CA ILE A 91 9.77 -7.72 -15.74
C ILE A 91 10.35 -9.01 -16.35
N ALA A 92 10.60 -10.03 -15.53
CA ALA A 92 11.25 -11.27 -15.97
C ALA A 92 10.34 -12.13 -16.86
N THR A 93 9.06 -12.23 -16.46
CA THR A 93 8.12 -13.17 -17.08
C THR A 93 7.19 -12.51 -18.11
N GLY A 94 7.01 -11.19 -18.06
CA GLY A 94 5.98 -10.48 -18.81
C GLY A 94 4.56 -10.82 -18.35
N LYS A 95 4.41 -11.39 -17.15
CA LYS A 95 3.13 -11.79 -16.53
C LYS A 95 3.07 -11.30 -15.09
N ASN A 96 1.85 -10.99 -14.62
CA ASN A 96 1.64 -10.67 -13.21
C ASN A 96 1.56 -11.92 -12.32
N LEU A 97 1.63 -11.71 -11.01
CA LEU A 97 1.65 -12.81 -10.04
C LEU A 97 0.42 -13.71 -10.13
N PRO A 98 -0.84 -13.21 -10.25
CA PRO A 98 -2.01 -14.05 -10.45
C PRO A 98 -1.95 -14.91 -11.72
N GLU A 99 -1.44 -14.36 -12.83
CA GLU A 99 -1.29 -15.10 -14.09
C GLU A 99 -0.28 -16.25 -13.95
N VAL A 100 0.88 -15.98 -13.33
CA VAL A 100 1.90 -16.99 -13.07
C VAL A 100 1.36 -18.07 -12.12
N ALA A 101 0.63 -17.67 -11.08
CA ALA A 101 0.02 -18.61 -10.15
C ALA A 101 -1.01 -19.52 -10.83
N ARG A 102 -1.88 -18.96 -11.67
CA ARG A 102 -2.86 -19.74 -12.45
C ARG A 102 -2.21 -20.76 -13.38
N GLU A 103 -1.04 -20.45 -13.95
CA GLU A 103 -0.33 -21.35 -14.88
C GLU A 103 0.42 -22.48 -14.18
N HIS A 104 0.85 -22.27 -12.93
CA HIS A 104 1.74 -23.20 -12.23
C HIS A 104 1.07 -23.95 -11.08
N PHE A 105 -0.04 -23.45 -10.55
CA PHE A 105 -0.79 -24.13 -9.48
C PHE A 105 -1.99 -24.91 -10.03
N PRO A 106 -2.43 -25.98 -9.32
CA PRO A 106 -3.70 -26.64 -9.59
C PRO A 106 -4.86 -25.66 -9.55
N LYS A 107 -5.92 -25.91 -10.33
CA LYS A 107 -7.09 -25.04 -10.44
C LYS A 107 -7.74 -24.74 -9.07
N SER A 108 -7.79 -25.73 -8.18
CA SER A 108 -8.35 -25.55 -6.82
C SER A 108 -7.55 -24.54 -5.99
N VAL A 109 -6.21 -24.59 -6.05
CA VAL A 109 -5.34 -23.63 -5.36
C VAL A 109 -5.50 -22.24 -5.96
N SER A 110 -5.53 -22.13 -7.29
CA SER A 110 -5.74 -20.85 -7.96
C SER A 110 -7.09 -20.20 -7.61
N ILE A 111 -8.15 -21.00 -7.51
CA ILE A 111 -9.47 -20.51 -7.07
C ILE A 111 -9.41 -20.07 -5.59
N GLY A 112 -8.77 -20.85 -4.72
CA GLY A 112 -8.58 -20.48 -3.32
C GLY A 112 -7.84 -19.17 -3.15
N LEU A 113 -6.75 -18.97 -3.91
CA LEU A 113 -5.99 -17.71 -3.91
C LEU A 113 -6.80 -16.54 -4.49
N TRP A 114 -7.63 -16.79 -5.49
CA TRP A 114 -8.55 -15.77 -6.01
C TRP A 114 -9.55 -15.33 -4.95
N ILE A 115 -10.26 -16.27 -4.30
CA ILE A 115 -11.25 -15.96 -3.25
C ILE A 115 -10.57 -15.19 -2.12
N GLN A 116 -9.41 -15.64 -1.66
CA GLN A 116 -8.63 -14.95 -0.64
C GLN A 116 -8.24 -13.53 -1.10
N GLY A 117 -7.79 -13.38 -2.35
CA GLY A 117 -7.47 -12.09 -2.94
C GLY A 117 -8.67 -11.13 -2.99
N GLU A 118 -9.88 -11.64 -3.30
CA GLU A 118 -11.10 -10.82 -3.27
C GLU A 118 -11.46 -10.37 -1.83
N LEU A 119 -11.28 -11.24 -0.83
CA LEU A 119 -11.48 -10.86 0.58
C LEU A 119 -10.50 -9.76 1.01
N VAL A 120 -9.25 -9.84 0.58
CA VAL A 120 -8.25 -8.80 0.80
C VAL A 120 -8.69 -7.48 0.17
N ILE A 121 -9.17 -7.50 -1.08
CA ILE A 121 -9.65 -6.28 -1.74
C ILE A 121 -10.87 -5.69 -1.02
N MET A 122 -11.80 -6.52 -0.57
CA MET A 122 -12.95 -6.04 0.20
C MET A 122 -12.54 -5.37 1.52
N ALA A 123 -11.56 -5.93 2.24
CA ALA A 123 -11.03 -5.34 3.46
C ALA A 123 -10.27 -4.03 3.18
N THR A 124 -9.53 -3.97 2.07
CA THR A 124 -8.84 -2.76 1.61
C THR A 124 -9.84 -1.66 1.24
N ASP A 125 -10.80 -1.97 0.37
CA ASP A 125 -11.83 -1.00 -0.06
C ASP A 125 -12.66 -0.49 1.13
N LEU A 126 -12.88 -1.35 2.14
CA LEU A 126 -13.55 -0.97 3.38
C LEU A 126 -12.76 0.11 4.13
N ALA A 127 -11.47 -0.11 4.35
CA ALA A 127 -10.61 0.86 5.04
C ALA A 127 -10.53 2.20 4.28
N GLU A 128 -10.29 2.14 2.97
CA GLU A 128 -10.13 3.31 2.11
C GLU A 128 -11.40 4.15 2.08
N PHE A 129 -12.55 3.51 1.96
CA PHE A 129 -13.84 4.17 1.90
C PHE A 129 -14.25 4.78 3.24
N ILE A 130 -14.10 4.05 4.34
CA ILE A 130 -14.38 4.56 5.69
C ILE A 130 -13.47 5.72 6.02
N GLY A 131 -12.17 5.61 5.71
CA GLY A 131 -11.21 6.68 5.96
C GLY A 131 -11.51 7.95 5.19
N ALA A 132 -11.89 7.85 3.92
CA ALA A 132 -12.29 9.02 3.12
C ALA A 132 -13.59 9.64 3.65
N ALA A 133 -14.58 8.83 4.03
CA ALA A 133 -15.82 9.31 4.63
C ALA A 133 -15.58 9.99 5.98
N LEU A 134 -14.71 9.43 6.81
CA LEU A 134 -14.31 10.04 8.08
C LEU A 134 -13.57 11.35 7.86
N GLY A 135 -12.62 11.41 6.91
CA GLY A 135 -11.93 12.65 6.56
C GLY A 135 -12.91 13.75 6.09
N MET A 136 -13.94 13.37 5.32
CA MET A 136 -15.02 14.28 4.92
C MET A 136 -15.84 14.77 6.12
N ASN A 137 -16.16 13.87 7.04
CA ASN A 137 -16.87 14.20 8.28
C ASN A 137 -16.06 15.18 9.14
N LEU A 138 -14.77 14.91 9.35
CA LEU A 138 -13.89 15.75 10.18
C LEU A 138 -13.69 17.15 9.62
N LEU A 139 -13.52 17.28 8.29
CA LEU A 139 -13.26 18.57 7.65
C LEU A 139 -14.49 19.46 7.51
N PHE A 140 -15.65 18.87 7.23
CA PHE A 140 -16.84 19.63 6.85
C PHE A 140 -18.00 19.46 7.82
N GLY A 141 -17.84 18.65 8.88
CA GLY A 141 -18.92 18.36 9.84
C GLY A 141 -20.10 17.59 9.25
N ILE A 142 -19.93 16.98 8.07
CA ILE A 142 -21.00 16.23 7.39
C ILE A 142 -21.18 14.90 8.14
N PRO A 143 -22.41 14.48 8.53
CA PRO A 143 -22.63 13.19 9.16
C PRO A 143 -22.08 12.03 8.32
N LEU A 144 -21.61 10.96 8.96
CA LEU A 144 -20.87 9.88 8.29
C LEU A 144 -21.60 9.22 7.12
N VAL A 145 -22.92 9.03 7.21
CA VAL A 145 -23.71 8.41 6.12
C VAL A 145 -23.73 9.30 4.87
N PRO A 146 -24.12 10.59 4.94
CA PRO A 146 -23.98 11.49 3.81
C PRO A 146 -22.53 11.63 3.32
N ALA A 147 -21.54 11.69 4.22
CA ALA A 147 -20.13 11.74 3.86
C ALA A 147 -19.71 10.50 3.05
N ALA A 148 -20.18 9.31 3.43
CA ALA A 148 -19.97 8.08 2.68
C ALA A 148 -20.56 8.13 1.27
N LEU A 149 -21.77 8.68 1.11
CA LEU A 149 -22.39 8.83 -0.21
C LEU A 149 -21.62 9.82 -1.10
N ILE A 150 -21.13 10.92 -0.55
CA ILE A 150 -20.27 11.87 -1.27
C ILE A 150 -18.96 11.20 -1.66
N THR A 151 -18.34 10.44 -0.74
CA THR A 151 -17.12 9.66 -1.00
C THR A 151 -17.33 8.66 -2.14
N ALA A 152 -18.50 8.00 -2.21
CA ALA A 152 -18.84 7.12 -3.32
C ALA A 152 -18.81 7.88 -4.65
N VAL A 153 -19.44 9.06 -4.74
CA VAL A 153 -19.42 9.89 -5.95
C VAL A 153 -17.99 10.28 -6.34
N LEU A 154 -17.18 10.74 -5.38
CA LEU A 154 -15.78 11.11 -5.63
C LEU A 154 -14.96 9.92 -6.12
N SER A 155 -15.16 8.73 -5.55
CA SER A 155 -14.50 7.50 -5.98
C SER A 155 -14.86 7.14 -7.43
N PHE A 156 -16.12 7.30 -7.85
CA PHE A 156 -16.50 7.12 -9.26
C PHE A 156 -15.91 8.20 -10.17
N ALA A 157 -15.76 9.44 -9.71
CA ALA A 157 -15.09 10.49 -10.48
C ALA A 157 -13.61 10.16 -10.73
N ILE A 158 -12.89 9.64 -9.71
CA ILE A 158 -11.49 9.19 -9.87
C ILE A 158 -11.42 7.98 -10.81
N LEU A 159 -12.35 7.03 -10.71
CA LEU A 159 -12.45 5.89 -11.62
C LEU A 159 -12.67 6.34 -13.08
N ALA A 160 -13.46 7.39 -13.31
CA ALA A 160 -13.64 7.98 -14.63
C ALA A 160 -12.35 8.60 -15.19
N ILE A 161 -11.50 9.19 -14.34
CA ILE A 161 -10.16 9.66 -14.73
C ILE A 161 -9.27 8.49 -15.12
N GLN A 162 -9.30 7.38 -14.37
CA GLN A 162 -8.56 6.16 -14.66
C GLN A 162 -8.91 5.59 -16.05
N GLN A 163 -10.18 5.62 -16.45
CA GLN A 163 -10.62 5.16 -17.76
C GLN A 163 -10.08 6.00 -18.94
N ARG A 164 -9.68 7.27 -18.70
CA ARG A 164 -9.06 8.16 -19.69
C ARG A 164 -7.59 7.82 -19.94
N GLY A 165 -7.02 6.90 -19.20
CA GLY A 165 -5.64 6.44 -19.31
C GLY A 165 -4.84 6.54 -18.03
N PHE A 166 -3.69 5.88 -18.05
CA PHE A 166 -2.84 5.73 -16.88
C PHE A 166 -2.16 7.05 -16.44
N ARG A 167 -1.77 7.90 -17.39
CA ARG A 167 -1.03 9.13 -17.10
C ARG A 167 -1.84 10.20 -16.33
N PRO A 168 -3.09 10.49 -16.68
CA PRO A 168 -3.92 11.41 -15.88
C PRO A 168 -4.07 10.93 -14.44
N LEU A 169 -4.26 9.63 -14.23
CA LEU A 169 -4.34 9.03 -12.91
C LEU A 169 -3.02 9.18 -12.15
N GLU A 170 -1.87 8.88 -12.77
CA GLU A 170 -0.53 9.03 -12.19
C GLU A 170 -0.29 10.48 -11.70
N ILE A 171 -0.70 11.49 -12.47
CA ILE A 171 -0.56 12.90 -12.09
C ILE A 171 -1.44 13.25 -10.89
N VAL A 172 -2.71 12.83 -10.90
CA VAL A 172 -3.65 13.11 -9.81
C VAL A 172 -3.16 12.47 -8.52
N ILE A 173 -2.81 11.18 -8.57
CA ILE A 173 -2.30 10.43 -7.42
C ILE A 173 -1.00 11.07 -6.89
N THR A 174 -0.06 11.44 -7.77
CA THR A 174 1.18 12.11 -7.35
C THR A 174 0.90 13.42 -6.62
N GLY A 175 -0.03 14.22 -7.13
CA GLY A 175 -0.47 15.46 -6.48
C GLY A 175 -1.08 15.19 -5.09
N MET A 176 -1.90 14.15 -4.98
CA MET A 176 -2.52 13.74 -3.72
C MET A 176 -1.48 13.31 -2.68
N VAL A 177 -0.52 12.46 -3.06
CA VAL A 177 0.56 12.04 -2.16
C VAL A 177 1.43 13.22 -1.74
N LEU A 178 1.73 14.16 -2.65
CA LEU A 178 2.49 15.35 -2.29
C LEU A 178 1.79 16.20 -1.21
N ILE A 179 0.46 16.31 -1.27
CA ILE A 179 -0.32 17.00 -0.23
C ILE A 179 -0.17 16.28 1.12
N VAL A 180 -0.24 14.95 1.14
CA VAL A 180 -0.06 14.16 2.37
C VAL A 180 1.36 14.33 2.93
N VAL A 181 2.40 14.28 2.08
CA VAL A 181 3.79 14.53 2.47
C VAL A 181 3.95 15.91 3.12
N LEU A 182 3.39 16.94 2.50
CA LEU A 182 3.45 18.31 3.02
C LEU A 182 2.67 18.43 4.34
N ALA A 183 1.47 17.83 4.42
CA ALA A 183 0.65 17.86 5.62
C ALA A 183 1.39 17.29 6.84
N PHE A 184 1.93 16.07 6.71
CA PHE A 184 2.67 15.43 7.82
C PHE A 184 4.06 16.05 8.04
N GLY A 185 4.74 16.53 7.01
CA GLY A 185 5.98 17.30 7.18
C GLY A 185 5.79 18.55 8.02
N ILE A 186 4.71 19.30 7.77
CA ILE A 186 4.33 20.48 8.56
C ILE A 186 3.98 20.06 9.99
N GLN A 187 3.19 19.00 10.19
CA GLN A 187 2.82 18.51 11.52
C GLN A 187 4.02 18.07 12.35
N VAL A 188 4.99 17.37 11.78
CA VAL A 188 6.24 16.98 12.46
C VAL A 188 7.01 18.22 12.92
N PHE A 189 7.05 19.25 12.06
CA PHE A 189 7.72 20.50 12.41
C PHE A 189 7.07 21.19 13.63
N TYR A 190 5.74 21.22 13.68
CA TYR A 190 5.02 21.82 14.83
C TYR A 190 5.00 20.92 16.07
N ALA A 191 5.15 19.62 15.93
CA ALA A 191 5.13 18.67 17.05
C ALA A 191 6.43 18.68 17.87
N GLU A 192 7.53 19.21 17.33
CA GLU A 192 8.85 19.33 17.96
C GLU A 192 9.28 18.03 18.68
N PRO A 193 9.44 16.90 17.95
CA PRO A 193 9.72 15.61 18.56
C PRO A 193 11.08 15.59 19.27
N GLU A 194 11.15 14.92 20.41
CA GLU A 194 12.40 14.74 21.15
C GLU A 194 13.29 13.70 20.46
N ILE A 195 14.49 14.12 20.02
CA ILE A 195 15.40 13.30 19.19
C ILE A 195 15.88 12.05 19.92
N SER A 196 16.22 12.15 21.23
CA SER A 196 16.76 11.00 21.98
C SER A 196 15.76 9.84 22.12
N PRO A 197 14.50 10.05 22.56
CA PRO A 197 13.49 8.98 22.57
C PRO A 197 13.13 8.46 21.18
N LEU A 198 13.13 9.34 20.16
CA LEU A 198 12.87 8.95 18.78
C LEU A 198 13.95 7.97 18.26
N LEU A 199 15.23 8.28 18.47
CA LEU A 199 16.32 7.38 18.08
C LEU A 199 16.30 6.07 18.87
N ALA A 200 15.98 6.11 20.17
CA ALA A 200 15.79 4.90 20.96
C ALA A 200 14.65 4.04 20.37
N GLY A 201 13.49 4.63 20.05
CA GLY A 201 12.37 3.92 19.42
C GLY A 201 12.69 3.35 18.05
N LEU A 202 13.63 3.95 17.32
CA LEU A 202 14.04 3.45 15.99
C LEU A 202 15.05 2.29 16.08
N PHE A 203 16.00 2.35 17.02
CA PHE A 203 17.15 1.43 17.06
C PHE A 203 17.12 0.41 18.21
N GLU A 204 16.20 0.54 19.17
CA GLU A 204 16.04 -0.38 20.28
C GLU A 204 14.72 -1.17 20.18
N PRO A 205 14.66 -2.30 19.43
CA PRO A 205 13.46 -3.11 19.30
C PRO A 205 12.96 -3.61 20.66
N LYS A 206 11.78 -3.17 21.06
CA LYS A 206 11.15 -3.57 22.33
C LYS A 206 9.64 -3.67 22.13
N PHE A 207 8.99 -4.47 22.99
CA PHE A 207 7.54 -4.54 23.15
C PHE A 207 7.17 -4.29 24.60
N GLN A 208 5.97 -3.80 24.84
CA GLN A 208 5.42 -3.55 26.16
C GLN A 208 4.03 -4.22 26.28
N GLY A 209 4.03 -5.48 26.68
CA GLY A 209 2.81 -6.27 26.78
C GLY A 209 2.29 -6.76 25.41
N VAL A 210 1.21 -7.55 25.47
CA VAL A 210 0.59 -8.19 24.30
C VAL A 210 -0.02 -7.14 23.35
N ASP A 211 -0.65 -6.10 23.90
CA ASP A 211 -1.31 -5.04 23.11
C ASP A 211 -0.33 -4.32 22.17
N SER A 212 0.94 -4.11 22.62
CA SER A 212 1.95 -3.53 21.74
C SER A 212 2.34 -4.47 20.59
N ILE A 213 2.26 -5.79 20.78
CA ILE A 213 2.50 -6.79 19.72
C ILE A 213 1.33 -6.78 18.75
N LEU A 214 0.09 -6.67 19.23
CA LEU A 214 -1.11 -6.57 18.37
C LEU A 214 -1.07 -5.30 17.52
N LEU A 215 -0.69 -4.15 18.10
CA LEU A 215 -0.51 -2.92 17.32
C LEU A 215 0.66 -3.02 16.34
N ALA A 216 1.76 -3.65 16.70
CA ALA A 216 2.86 -3.92 15.76
C ALA A 216 2.42 -4.79 14.59
N ALA A 217 1.57 -5.78 14.82
CA ALA A 217 0.97 -6.59 13.77
C ALA A 217 0.02 -5.77 12.88
N GLY A 218 -0.76 -4.87 13.48
CA GLY A 218 -1.58 -3.91 12.74
C GLY A 218 -0.74 -3.01 11.84
N ILE A 219 0.36 -2.43 12.36
CA ILE A 219 1.33 -1.63 11.59
C ILE A 219 1.92 -2.45 10.43
N LEU A 220 2.32 -3.70 10.69
CA LEU A 220 2.86 -4.58 9.67
C LEU A 220 1.82 -4.92 8.59
N GLY A 221 0.58 -5.21 8.98
CA GLY A 221 -0.55 -5.47 8.08
C GLY A 221 -0.88 -4.25 7.23
N ALA A 222 -0.87 -3.07 7.82
CA ALA A 222 -1.06 -1.79 7.15
C ALA A 222 0.10 -1.43 6.21
N THR A 223 1.33 -1.87 6.51
CA THR A 223 2.52 -1.53 5.72
C THR A 223 2.80 -2.57 4.62
N VAL A 224 2.64 -3.87 4.87
CA VAL A 224 2.92 -4.91 3.85
C VAL A 224 1.61 -5.32 3.18
N MET A 225 1.17 -4.51 2.23
CA MET A 225 -0.13 -4.68 1.57
C MET A 225 -0.14 -5.82 0.55
N PRO A 226 -0.94 -6.88 0.74
CA PRO A 226 -0.98 -8.02 -0.19
C PRO A 226 -1.49 -7.64 -1.59
N HIS A 227 -2.44 -6.72 -1.70
CA HIS A 227 -2.96 -6.25 -2.98
C HIS A 227 -1.93 -5.46 -3.78
N ALA A 228 -1.03 -4.71 -3.12
CA ALA A 228 0.07 -4.00 -3.77
C ALA A 228 1.10 -4.97 -4.37
N ILE A 229 1.25 -6.19 -3.82
CA ILE A 229 2.10 -7.24 -4.39
C ILE A 229 1.57 -7.67 -5.76
N TYR A 230 0.27 -7.92 -5.87
CA TYR A 230 -0.36 -8.26 -7.14
C TYR A 230 -0.27 -7.12 -8.15
N LEU A 231 -0.60 -5.91 -7.72
CA LEU A 231 -0.60 -4.72 -8.57
C LEU A 231 0.79 -4.43 -9.16
N HIS A 232 1.84 -4.42 -8.36
CA HIS A 232 3.16 -4.01 -8.81
C HIS A 232 3.71 -4.95 -9.89
N SER A 233 3.48 -6.26 -9.77
CA SER A 233 3.83 -7.21 -10.82
C SER A 233 3.13 -6.90 -12.15
N ALA A 234 1.87 -6.45 -12.09
CA ALA A 234 1.11 -6.07 -13.27
C ALA A 234 1.54 -4.72 -13.86
N LEU A 235 1.88 -3.73 -13.02
CA LEU A 235 2.35 -2.44 -13.48
C LEU A 235 3.68 -2.52 -14.24
N THR A 236 4.51 -3.51 -13.93
CA THR A 236 5.84 -3.67 -14.52
C THR A 236 5.87 -4.65 -15.70
N GLN A 237 4.88 -5.56 -15.83
CA GLN A 237 4.89 -6.63 -16.85
C GLN A 237 4.97 -6.11 -18.29
N ASN A 238 4.31 -4.98 -18.61
CA ASN A 238 4.18 -4.46 -19.97
C ASN A 238 4.65 -3.01 -20.13
N ARG A 239 5.28 -2.43 -19.11
CA ARG A 239 5.68 -1.00 -19.16
C ARG A 239 6.83 -0.74 -20.11
N VAL A 240 7.93 -1.47 -19.93
CA VAL A 240 9.08 -1.47 -20.84
C VAL A 240 9.52 -2.92 -21.03
N ILE A 241 9.40 -3.41 -22.25
CA ILE A 241 9.74 -4.79 -22.55
C ILE A 241 11.22 -4.87 -22.96
N GLY A 242 12.00 -5.60 -22.16
CA GLY A 242 13.38 -5.94 -22.48
C GLY A 242 13.44 -7.17 -23.39
N ALA A 243 14.02 -7.04 -24.58
CA ALA A 243 14.19 -8.13 -25.53
C ALA A 243 15.22 -9.17 -25.04
N THR A 244 16.26 -8.71 -24.34
CA THR A 244 17.34 -9.55 -23.84
C THR A 244 17.35 -9.60 -22.31
N GLU A 245 17.98 -10.63 -21.74
CA GLU A 245 18.16 -10.76 -20.28
C GLU A 245 18.90 -9.54 -19.69
N ASN A 246 19.90 -9.03 -20.40
CA ASN A 246 20.68 -7.88 -19.97
C ASN A 246 19.82 -6.62 -19.94
N GLU A 247 18.92 -6.42 -20.88
CA GLU A 247 17.97 -5.30 -20.85
C GLU A 247 16.99 -5.42 -19.71
N ARG A 248 16.43 -6.61 -19.43
CA ARG A 248 15.55 -6.87 -18.28
C ARG A 248 16.26 -6.57 -16.94
N LYS A 249 17.53 -6.96 -16.81
CA LYS A 249 18.36 -6.62 -15.64
C LYS A 249 18.58 -5.10 -15.50
N LYS A 250 18.79 -4.37 -16.61
CA LYS A 250 18.87 -2.92 -16.59
C LYS A 250 17.55 -2.27 -16.18
N ILE A 251 16.43 -2.74 -16.74
CA ILE A 251 15.09 -2.25 -16.38
C ILE A 251 14.86 -2.47 -14.90
N PHE A 252 15.11 -3.68 -14.38
CA PHE A 252 14.95 -3.99 -12.97
C PHE A 252 15.83 -3.10 -12.06
N ARG A 253 17.06 -2.75 -12.48
CA ARG A 253 17.91 -1.84 -11.71
C ARG A 253 17.30 -0.43 -11.59
N PHE A 254 16.67 0.08 -12.63
CA PHE A 254 16.00 1.38 -12.58
C PHE A 254 14.70 1.30 -11.78
N GLU A 255 13.93 0.22 -11.94
CA GLU A 255 12.73 -0.04 -11.15
C GLU A 255 13.04 -0.18 -9.65
N PHE A 256 14.18 -0.81 -9.30
CA PHE A 256 14.62 -0.89 -7.90
C PHE A 256 14.88 0.50 -7.28
N ILE A 257 15.40 1.44 -8.06
CA ILE A 257 15.56 2.83 -7.61
C ILE A 257 14.20 3.49 -7.38
N ASP A 258 13.23 3.28 -8.28
CA ASP A 258 11.85 3.76 -8.13
C ASP A 258 11.23 3.19 -6.83
N ILE A 259 11.39 1.89 -6.59
CA ILE A 259 10.90 1.21 -5.39
C ILE A 259 11.50 1.82 -4.12
N VAL A 260 12.82 1.98 -4.07
CA VAL A 260 13.49 2.54 -2.88
C VAL A 260 13.00 3.96 -2.59
N ILE A 261 12.92 4.82 -3.61
CA ILE A 261 12.44 6.20 -3.44
C ILE A 261 10.98 6.20 -2.97
N ALA A 262 10.10 5.46 -3.65
CA ALA A 262 8.68 5.43 -3.34
C ALA A 262 8.40 4.88 -1.93
N MET A 263 9.07 3.79 -1.54
CA MET A 263 8.92 3.19 -0.21
C MET A 263 9.52 4.08 0.89
N LEU A 264 10.64 4.76 0.64
CA LEU A 264 11.19 5.72 1.61
C LEU A 264 10.21 6.88 1.87
N ILE A 265 9.55 7.39 0.85
CA ILE A 265 8.53 8.44 1.00
C ILE A 265 7.34 7.89 1.82
N ALA A 266 6.80 6.73 1.46
CA ALA A 266 5.69 6.13 2.17
C ALA A 266 6.05 5.80 3.64
N GLY A 267 7.24 5.23 3.88
CA GLY A 267 7.74 4.96 5.22
C GLY A 267 7.97 6.22 6.05
N ALA A 268 8.45 7.31 5.45
CA ALA A 268 8.59 8.58 6.12
C ALA A 268 7.24 9.18 6.54
N ILE A 269 6.20 9.06 5.70
CA ILE A 269 4.83 9.48 6.05
C ILE A 269 4.32 8.66 7.23
N ASN A 270 4.44 7.33 7.19
CA ASN A 270 4.00 6.45 8.27
C ASN A 270 4.75 6.71 9.58
N ALA A 271 6.07 6.89 9.50
CA ALA A 271 6.86 7.29 10.66
C ALA A 271 6.42 8.66 11.22
N SER A 272 6.12 9.62 10.33
CA SER A 272 5.66 10.95 10.73
C SER A 272 4.34 10.89 11.52
N MET A 273 3.40 10.03 11.14
CA MET A 273 2.13 9.82 11.87
C MET A 273 2.39 9.37 13.31
N LEU A 274 3.21 8.33 13.49
CA LEU A 274 3.58 7.83 14.81
C LEU A 274 4.36 8.88 15.61
N ILE A 275 5.34 9.54 14.99
CA ILE A 275 6.18 10.56 15.63
C ILE A 275 5.34 11.72 16.15
N VAL A 276 4.41 12.22 15.36
CA VAL A 276 3.51 13.32 15.74
C VAL A 276 2.61 12.89 16.89
N ALA A 277 2.01 11.69 16.82
CA ALA A 277 1.19 11.16 17.89
C ALA A 277 1.98 10.96 19.20
N ALA A 278 3.21 10.46 19.11
CA ALA A 278 4.10 10.31 20.27
C ALA A 278 4.46 11.66 20.88
N ALA A 279 4.86 12.64 20.08
CA ALA A 279 5.28 13.95 20.56
C ALA A 279 4.14 14.77 21.17
N LEU A 280 2.91 14.60 20.66
CA LEU A 280 1.77 15.41 21.09
C LEU A 280 0.89 14.67 22.10
N PHE A 281 0.51 13.43 21.81
CA PHE A 281 -0.49 12.73 22.62
C PHE A 281 0.16 11.98 23.79
N PHE A 282 1.13 11.12 23.51
CA PHE A 282 1.82 10.35 24.55
C PHE A 282 2.49 11.27 25.60
N LYS A 283 3.16 12.32 25.15
CA LYS A 283 3.83 13.28 26.02
C LYS A 283 2.85 14.01 26.96
N ASN A 284 1.61 14.22 26.52
CA ASN A 284 0.55 14.83 27.32
C ASN A 284 -0.33 13.79 28.07
N GLY A 285 0.03 12.50 28.06
CA GLY A 285 -0.71 11.44 28.72
C GLY A 285 -2.07 11.13 28.09
N LEU A 286 -2.24 11.45 26.80
CA LEU A 286 -3.47 11.24 26.05
C LEU A 286 -3.38 9.91 25.29
N ASN A 287 -4.22 8.95 25.66
CA ASN A 287 -4.42 7.72 24.88
C ASN A 287 -5.51 7.96 23.83
N ILE A 288 -5.14 7.94 22.57
CA ILE A 288 -6.04 8.21 21.44
C ILE A 288 -6.40 6.87 20.78
N GLU A 289 -7.66 6.49 20.92
CA GLU A 289 -8.21 5.28 20.29
C GLU A 289 -8.97 5.59 19.01
N ASP A 290 -9.52 6.81 18.89
CA ASP A 290 -10.35 7.23 17.78
C ASP A 290 -9.73 8.39 16.99
N LEU A 291 -9.83 8.35 15.65
CA LEU A 291 -9.28 9.39 14.78
C LEU A 291 -10.03 10.72 14.85
N ASP A 292 -11.29 10.73 15.23
CA ASP A 292 -12.04 11.96 15.50
C ASP A 292 -11.54 12.66 16.77
N VAL A 293 -11.20 11.89 17.82
CA VAL A 293 -10.52 12.41 19.00
C VAL A 293 -9.14 12.96 18.64
N ALA A 294 -8.39 12.23 17.79
CA ALA A 294 -7.09 12.72 17.28
C ALA A 294 -7.24 14.09 16.60
N TYR A 295 -8.23 14.25 15.74
CA TYR A 295 -8.51 15.51 15.03
C TYR A 295 -8.77 16.66 15.99
N GLN A 296 -9.62 16.44 17.02
CA GLN A 296 -9.92 17.44 18.06
C GLN A 296 -8.68 17.80 18.89
N GLN A 297 -7.85 16.82 19.22
CA GLN A 297 -6.61 17.06 19.97
C GLN A 297 -5.55 17.80 19.13
N PHE A 298 -5.48 17.57 17.82
CA PHE A 298 -4.65 18.37 16.92
C PHE A 298 -5.07 19.84 16.94
N ASP A 299 -6.39 20.11 16.88
CA ASP A 299 -6.93 21.47 16.98
C ASP A 299 -6.58 22.13 18.33
N HIS A 300 -6.76 21.38 19.41
CA HIS A 300 -6.54 21.90 20.77
C HIS A 300 -5.06 22.15 21.09
N LEU A 301 -4.14 21.23 20.69
CA LEU A 301 -2.72 21.27 21.07
C LEU A 301 -1.86 22.15 20.15
N ILE A 302 -2.17 22.18 18.85
CA ILE A 302 -1.38 22.90 17.84
C ILE A 302 -2.21 24.00 17.16
N GLY A 303 -3.51 23.77 17.02
CA GLY A 303 -4.43 24.70 16.38
C GLY A 303 -5.11 24.16 15.13
N PRO A 304 -6.08 24.92 14.57
CA PRO A 304 -6.99 24.45 13.52
C PRO A 304 -6.29 24.07 12.22
N VAL A 305 -5.14 24.67 11.93
CA VAL A 305 -4.36 24.31 10.73
C VAL A 305 -3.89 22.86 10.79
N SER A 306 -3.42 22.38 11.96
CA SER A 306 -2.97 21.01 12.13
C SER A 306 -4.12 20.00 12.02
N ALA A 307 -5.26 20.30 12.61
CA ALA A 307 -6.48 19.49 12.48
C ALA A 307 -6.90 19.38 11.00
N ILE A 308 -6.96 20.51 10.28
CA ILE A 308 -7.29 20.52 8.85
C ILE A 308 -6.28 19.69 8.04
N LEU A 309 -4.98 19.83 8.30
CA LEU A 309 -3.95 19.04 7.61
C LEU A 309 -4.12 17.53 7.85
N PHE A 310 -4.47 17.13 9.08
CA PHE A 310 -4.77 15.74 9.41
C PHE A 310 -6.01 15.23 8.65
N GLY A 311 -7.13 15.96 8.69
CA GLY A 311 -8.36 15.61 7.99
C GLY A 311 -8.19 15.55 6.47
N VAL A 312 -7.45 16.52 5.89
CA VAL A 312 -7.08 16.53 4.45
C VAL A 312 -6.21 15.33 4.12
N GLY A 313 -5.22 15.03 4.95
CA GLY A 313 -4.37 13.85 4.79
C GLY A 313 -5.19 12.56 4.76
N LEU A 314 -6.10 12.37 5.70
CA LEU A 314 -6.97 11.19 5.80
C LEU A 314 -7.92 11.06 4.60
N LEU A 315 -8.58 12.15 4.20
CA LEU A 315 -9.47 12.17 3.04
C LEU A 315 -8.73 11.81 1.75
N ILE A 316 -7.58 12.44 1.54
CA ILE A 316 -6.76 12.23 0.34
C ILE A 316 -6.17 10.83 0.33
N ALA A 317 -5.69 10.32 1.46
CA ALA A 317 -5.19 8.96 1.59
C ALA A 317 -6.27 7.95 1.18
N GLY A 318 -7.48 8.07 1.74
CA GLY A 318 -8.59 7.18 1.39
C GLY A 318 -8.99 7.24 -0.08
N LEU A 319 -9.06 8.43 -0.67
CA LEU A 319 -9.42 8.60 -2.08
C LEU A 319 -8.32 8.10 -3.04
N SER A 320 -7.04 8.34 -2.72
CA SER A 320 -5.92 7.92 -3.59
C SER A 320 -5.70 6.41 -3.54
N SER A 321 -5.68 5.82 -2.34
CA SER A 321 -5.51 4.37 -2.17
C SER A 321 -6.67 3.58 -2.77
N SER A 322 -7.89 4.11 -2.69
CA SER A 322 -9.10 3.56 -3.30
C SER A 322 -8.98 3.27 -4.80
N SER A 323 -8.25 4.10 -5.53
CA SER A 323 -7.95 3.84 -6.95
C SER A 323 -7.02 2.65 -7.12
N VAL A 324 -6.03 2.51 -6.23
CA VAL A 324 -5.05 1.42 -6.22
C VAL A 324 -5.71 0.09 -5.85
N GLY A 325 -6.61 0.09 -4.84
CA GLY A 325 -7.42 -1.07 -4.45
C GLY A 325 -8.27 -1.58 -5.62
N THR A 326 -8.99 -0.69 -6.32
CA THR A 326 -9.80 -1.05 -7.49
C THR A 326 -8.96 -1.66 -8.61
N MET A 327 -7.79 -1.08 -8.92
CA MET A 327 -6.86 -1.63 -9.92
C MET A 327 -6.35 -3.02 -9.52
N SER A 328 -5.97 -3.17 -8.26
CA SER A 328 -5.46 -4.44 -7.72
C SER A 328 -6.49 -5.55 -7.84
N GLY A 329 -7.74 -5.23 -7.50
CA GLY A 329 -8.83 -6.19 -7.59
C GLY A 329 -9.12 -6.63 -9.02
N ASP A 330 -9.06 -5.73 -9.99
CA ASP A 330 -9.21 -6.08 -11.41
C ASP A 330 -8.10 -7.04 -11.87
N ILE A 331 -6.85 -6.78 -11.47
CA ILE A 331 -5.69 -7.62 -11.76
C ILE A 331 -5.84 -9.01 -11.13
N ILE A 332 -6.30 -9.10 -9.86
CA ILE A 332 -6.52 -10.36 -9.17
C ILE A 332 -7.57 -11.19 -9.91
N MET A 333 -8.72 -10.59 -10.21
CA MET A 333 -9.80 -11.28 -10.91
C MET A 333 -9.37 -11.76 -12.29
N GLN A 334 -8.88 -10.87 -13.14
CA GLN A 334 -8.45 -11.22 -14.50
C GLN A 334 -7.31 -12.23 -14.50
N GLY A 335 -6.33 -12.03 -13.61
CA GLY A 335 -5.16 -12.87 -13.53
C GLY A 335 -5.49 -14.31 -13.15
N PHE A 336 -6.29 -14.53 -12.10
CA PHE A 336 -6.66 -15.88 -11.64
C PHE A 336 -7.76 -16.53 -12.48
N THR A 337 -8.78 -15.76 -12.90
CA THR A 337 -10.02 -16.34 -13.48
C THR A 337 -10.20 -16.08 -14.97
N LYS A 338 -9.49 -15.10 -15.56
CA LYS A 338 -9.72 -14.54 -16.90
C LYS A 338 -11.09 -13.86 -17.05
N MET A 339 -11.83 -13.65 -15.97
CA MET A 339 -13.10 -12.94 -16.01
C MET A 339 -12.87 -11.43 -16.02
N HIS A 340 -13.72 -10.73 -16.76
CA HIS A 340 -13.74 -9.27 -16.80
C HIS A 340 -15.07 -8.78 -16.23
N ILE A 341 -15.01 -8.12 -15.07
CA ILE A 341 -16.15 -7.38 -14.54
C ILE A 341 -15.85 -5.89 -14.76
N PRO A 342 -16.81 -5.13 -15.31
CA PRO A 342 -16.64 -3.69 -15.47
C PRO A 342 -16.29 -3.05 -14.12
N LEU A 343 -15.26 -2.18 -14.11
CA LEU A 343 -14.71 -1.58 -12.89
C LEU A 343 -15.78 -0.85 -12.05
N TYR A 344 -16.78 -0.22 -12.70
CA TYR A 344 -17.87 0.45 -12.01
C TYR A 344 -18.79 -0.50 -11.24
N ILE A 345 -19.07 -1.71 -11.78
CA ILE A 345 -19.86 -2.74 -11.09
C ILE A 345 -19.07 -3.26 -9.89
N ARG A 346 -17.80 -3.57 -10.10
CA ARG A 346 -16.91 -4.01 -9.03
C ARG A 346 -16.87 -2.98 -7.90
N ARG A 347 -16.66 -1.71 -8.23
CA ARG A 347 -16.62 -0.62 -7.26
C ARG A 347 -17.94 -0.46 -6.51
N LEU A 348 -19.07 -0.56 -7.20
CA LEU A 348 -20.38 -0.51 -6.56
C LEU A 348 -20.54 -1.61 -5.51
N VAL A 349 -20.14 -2.85 -5.84
CA VAL A 349 -20.24 -4.00 -4.92
C VAL A 349 -19.33 -3.82 -3.71
N THR A 350 -18.09 -3.40 -3.89
CA THR A 350 -17.12 -3.25 -2.79
C THR A 350 -17.42 -2.05 -1.87
N MET A 351 -18.23 -1.08 -2.31
CA MET A 351 -18.71 0.02 -1.48
C MET A 351 -19.87 -0.36 -0.54
N ILE A 352 -20.57 -1.46 -0.80
CA ILE A 352 -21.73 -1.87 0.03
C ILE A 352 -21.31 -2.16 1.48
N PRO A 353 -20.30 -3.01 1.77
CA PRO A 353 -19.92 -3.31 3.14
C PRO A 353 -19.59 -2.07 3.98
N PRO A 354 -18.72 -1.15 3.55
CA PRO A 354 -18.40 0.04 4.34
C PRO A 354 -19.61 0.96 4.57
N ILE A 355 -20.50 1.13 3.58
CA ILE A 355 -21.72 1.94 3.75
C ILE A 355 -22.64 1.28 4.81
N VAL A 356 -22.79 -0.05 4.77
CA VAL A 356 -23.58 -0.80 5.74
C VAL A 356 -22.99 -0.65 7.14
N LEU A 357 -21.69 -0.80 7.33
CA LEU A 357 -21.02 -0.64 8.62
C LEU A 357 -21.21 0.77 9.20
N ILE A 358 -21.06 1.79 8.37
CA ILE A 358 -21.30 3.19 8.76
C ILE A 358 -22.78 3.39 9.13
N ALA A 359 -23.72 2.85 8.37
CA ALA A 359 -25.16 2.95 8.64
C ALA A 359 -25.59 2.22 9.92
N LEU A 360 -24.90 1.13 10.27
CA LEU A 360 -25.09 0.40 11.54
C LEU A 360 -24.45 1.11 12.75
N GLY A 361 -23.74 2.22 12.54
CA GLY A 361 -23.11 2.97 13.61
C GLY A 361 -21.83 2.32 14.17
N ILE A 362 -21.18 1.44 13.42
CA ILE A 362 -19.90 0.84 13.82
C ILE A 362 -18.85 1.94 13.83
N ASN A 363 -18.03 1.96 14.90
CA ASN A 363 -16.94 2.93 15.03
C ASN A 363 -15.99 2.86 13.83
N PRO A 364 -15.78 3.97 13.09
CA PRO A 364 -14.92 3.98 11.91
C PRO A 364 -13.47 3.58 12.19
N THR A 365 -12.88 4.06 13.29
CA THR A 365 -11.49 3.76 13.65
C THR A 365 -11.32 2.28 13.98
N TYR A 366 -12.26 1.70 14.73
CA TYR A 366 -12.28 0.26 14.98
C TYR A 366 -12.35 -0.55 13.69
N ALA A 367 -13.23 -0.18 12.76
CA ALA A 367 -13.35 -0.84 11.47
C ALA A 367 -12.05 -0.73 10.63
N LEU A 368 -11.38 0.43 10.67
CA LEU A 368 -10.07 0.63 10.05
C LEU A 368 -9.02 -0.32 10.63
N VAL A 369 -8.86 -0.37 11.95
CA VAL A 369 -7.86 -1.24 12.61
C VAL A 369 -8.15 -2.72 12.32
N MET A 370 -9.41 -3.14 12.44
CA MET A 370 -9.80 -4.54 12.16
C MET A 370 -9.56 -4.94 10.70
N SER A 371 -9.76 -4.01 9.76
CA SER A 371 -9.43 -4.28 8.35
C SER A 371 -7.92 -4.53 8.16
N GLN A 372 -7.04 -3.81 8.87
CA GLN A 372 -5.59 -4.04 8.78
C GLN A 372 -5.17 -5.37 9.38
N VAL A 373 -5.80 -5.79 10.48
CA VAL A 373 -5.60 -7.13 11.04
C VAL A 373 -6.03 -8.19 10.01
N ALA A 374 -7.19 -8.04 9.38
CA ALA A 374 -7.65 -8.95 8.33
C ALA A 374 -6.69 -8.97 7.12
N LEU A 375 -6.15 -7.82 6.71
CA LEU A 375 -5.17 -7.72 5.62
C LEU A 375 -3.86 -8.44 5.96
N SER A 376 -3.42 -8.43 7.22
CA SER A 376 -2.19 -9.10 7.63
C SER A 376 -2.22 -10.60 7.35
N PHE A 377 -3.39 -11.26 7.53
CA PHE A 377 -3.58 -12.66 7.14
C PHE A 377 -3.46 -12.89 5.64
N GLY A 378 -3.81 -11.88 4.84
CA GLY A 378 -3.72 -11.93 3.39
C GLY A 378 -2.28 -11.96 2.84
N ILE A 379 -1.31 -11.42 3.59
CA ILE A 379 0.06 -11.24 3.14
C ILE A 379 0.70 -12.57 2.73
N ALA A 380 0.56 -13.60 3.56
CA ALA A 380 1.18 -14.90 3.32
C ALA A 380 0.74 -15.53 1.99
N PHE A 381 -0.53 -15.37 1.62
CA PHE A 381 -1.10 -15.94 0.38
C PHE A 381 -0.59 -15.26 -0.89
N ALA A 382 -0.15 -14.02 -0.82
CA ALA A 382 0.52 -13.33 -1.93
C ALA A 382 2.04 -13.55 -1.90
N LEU A 383 2.66 -13.50 -0.72
CA LEU A 383 4.10 -13.53 -0.53
C LEU A 383 4.70 -14.91 -0.80
N VAL A 384 4.08 -15.98 -0.29
CA VAL A 384 4.58 -17.36 -0.47
C VAL A 384 4.65 -17.73 -1.95
N PRO A 385 3.59 -17.60 -2.77
CA PRO A 385 3.69 -17.81 -4.22
C PRO A 385 4.74 -16.93 -4.89
N LEU A 386 4.83 -15.65 -4.51
CA LEU A 386 5.82 -14.73 -5.06
C LEU A 386 7.25 -15.24 -4.83
N ILE A 387 7.58 -15.68 -3.61
CA ILE A 387 8.91 -16.23 -3.29
C ILE A 387 9.16 -17.52 -4.07
N MET A 388 8.18 -18.42 -4.13
CA MET A 388 8.27 -19.68 -4.87
C MET A 388 8.60 -19.45 -6.35
N PHE A 389 7.90 -18.53 -6.99
CA PHE A 389 8.09 -18.25 -8.42
C PHE A 389 9.40 -17.51 -8.68
N THR A 390 9.72 -16.48 -7.89
CA THR A 390 10.94 -15.69 -8.08
C THR A 390 12.22 -16.48 -7.74
N SER A 391 12.12 -17.55 -6.98
CA SER A 391 13.21 -18.47 -6.68
C SER A 391 13.36 -19.60 -7.71
N ASN A 392 12.41 -19.74 -8.64
CA ASN A 392 12.39 -20.82 -9.63
C ASN A 392 13.11 -20.40 -10.92
N LYS A 393 14.25 -21.03 -11.20
CA LYS A 393 15.04 -20.75 -12.41
C LYS A 393 14.29 -21.05 -13.71
N LYS A 394 13.35 -22.02 -13.72
CA LYS A 394 12.56 -22.34 -14.93
C LYS A 394 11.60 -21.21 -15.29
N ILE A 395 11.12 -20.44 -14.29
CA ILE A 395 10.20 -19.31 -14.47
C ILE A 395 10.99 -18.03 -14.74
N MET A 396 12.03 -17.76 -13.92
CA MET A 396 12.75 -16.49 -13.92
C MET A 396 13.96 -16.42 -14.86
N GLY A 397 14.39 -17.55 -15.39
CA GLY A 397 15.62 -17.62 -16.22
C GLY A 397 16.83 -17.08 -15.47
N GLY A 398 17.57 -16.17 -16.10
CA GLY A 398 18.76 -15.54 -15.51
C GLY A 398 18.44 -14.41 -14.53
N MET A 399 17.16 -14.12 -14.28
CA MET A 399 16.69 -13.17 -13.25
C MET A 399 16.23 -13.89 -11.95
N VAL A 400 16.52 -15.17 -11.79
CA VAL A 400 16.21 -15.91 -10.57
C VAL A 400 16.83 -15.22 -9.33
N ASN A 401 16.17 -15.32 -8.17
CA ASN A 401 16.68 -14.74 -6.94
C ASN A 401 18.01 -15.34 -6.52
N HIS A 402 18.88 -14.52 -5.95
CA HIS A 402 20.05 -15.00 -5.23
C HIS A 402 19.60 -15.77 -3.97
N LYS A 403 20.38 -16.77 -3.54
CA LYS A 403 20.05 -17.60 -2.36
C LYS A 403 19.80 -16.76 -1.10
N VAL A 404 20.61 -15.73 -0.86
CA VAL A 404 20.42 -14.80 0.28
C VAL A 404 19.08 -14.10 0.20
N THR A 405 18.71 -13.54 -0.96
CA THR A 405 17.40 -12.87 -1.18
C THR A 405 16.24 -13.83 -0.88
N THR A 406 16.34 -15.06 -1.37
CA THR A 406 15.33 -16.10 -1.12
C THR A 406 15.23 -16.44 0.37
N SER A 407 16.37 -16.63 1.07
CA SER A 407 16.38 -16.95 2.50
C SER A 407 15.80 -15.80 3.34
N VAL A 408 16.15 -14.55 3.04
CA VAL A 408 15.60 -13.37 3.73
C VAL A 408 14.09 -13.27 3.48
N ALA A 409 13.64 -13.45 2.24
CA ALA A 409 12.21 -13.40 1.91
C ALA A 409 11.41 -14.51 2.63
N TRP A 410 11.94 -15.73 2.71
CA TRP A 410 11.33 -16.81 3.51
C TRP A 410 11.33 -16.48 5.01
N GLY A 411 12.42 -15.92 5.54
CA GLY A 411 12.48 -15.44 6.93
C GLY A 411 11.37 -14.42 7.24
N ILE A 412 11.17 -13.45 6.36
CA ILE A 412 10.08 -12.46 6.47
C ILE A 412 8.72 -13.17 6.44
N SER A 413 8.52 -14.12 5.51
CA SER A 413 7.26 -14.87 5.42
C SER A 413 6.96 -15.66 6.69
N VAL A 414 7.97 -16.30 7.29
CA VAL A 414 7.83 -17.03 8.56
C VAL A 414 7.46 -16.10 9.70
N ILE A 415 8.09 -14.92 9.80
CA ILE A 415 7.76 -13.91 10.83
C ILE A 415 6.31 -13.46 10.70
N ILE A 416 5.86 -13.14 9.48
CA ILE A 416 4.48 -12.70 9.22
C ILE A 416 3.48 -13.80 9.59
N ILE A 417 3.75 -15.05 9.18
CA ILE A 417 2.87 -16.19 9.49
C ILE A 417 2.83 -16.45 11.00
N ALA A 418 3.97 -16.43 11.68
CA ALA A 418 4.04 -16.61 13.13
C ALA A 418 3.28 -15.53 13.89
N LEU A 419 3.40 -14.27 13.46
CA LEU A 419 2.66 -13.16 14.03
C LEU A 419 1.14 -13.32 13.85
N ASN A 420 0.69 -13.73 12.65
CA ASN A 420 -0.72 -13.96 12.39
C ASN A 420 -1.27 -15.15 13.20
N LEU A 421 -0.50 -16.22 13.37
CA LEU A 421 -0.88 -17.34 14.23
C LEU A 421 -0.94 -16.93 15.70
N PHE A 422 -0.02 -16.06 16.15
CA PHE A 422 -0.07 -15.50 17.49
C PHE A 422 -1.36 -14.69 17.73
N ILE A 423 -1.74 -13.81 16.79
CA ILE A 423 -2.99 -13.04 16.87
C ILE A 423 -4.21 -13.95 16.95
N LEU A 424 -4.25 -15.01 16.12
CA LEU A 424 -5.36 -15.98 16.18
C LEU A 424 -5.41 -16.68 17.54
N TYR A 425 -4.27 -17.11 18.05
CA TYR A 425 -4.19 -17.74 19.35
C TYR A 425 -4.71 -16.80 20.45
N ASP A 426 -4.23 -15.58 20.49
CA ASP A 426 -4.63 -14.58 21.48
C ASP A 426 -6.13 -14.25 21.40
N THR A 427 -6.67 -14.13 20.17
CA THR A 427 -8.08 -13.83 19.94
C THR A 427 -9.03 -14.94 20.42
N PHE A 428 -8.61 -16.22 20.33
CA PHE A 428 -9.51 -17.37 20.64
C PHE A 428 -9.24 -18.00 22.00
N TRP A 429 -8.04 -17.85 22.55
CA TRP A 429 -7.61 -18.54 23.78
C TRP A 429 -6.86 -17.64 24.79
N GLY A 430 -6.54 -16.38 24.44
CA GLY A 430 -5.97 -15.37 25.36
C GLY A 430 -7.05 -14.62 26.06
#